data_62625437fbde2163af6e0f660082c62d
#
_entry.id   62625437fbde2163af6e0f660082c62d
#
_cell.length_a   1.000
_cell.length_b   1.000
_cell.length_c   1.000
_cell.angle_alpha   90.00
_cell.angle_beta   90.00
_cell.angle_gamma   90.00
#
_symmetry.space_group_name_H-M   'P 1'
#
loop_
_entity.id
_entity.type
_entity.pdbx_description
1 polymer ?
#
loop_
_entity_poly.entity_id
_entity_poly.type
_entity_poly.pdbx_seq_one_letter_code
_entity_poly.pdbx_strand_id
1 'polypeptide(L)'
;MGALRAAELHAFGMIGVGWIFEAFKDGNLEDDDEVALRHGPQEMGYVALSEPMVNMRVTLERAGARGVLDKAIASDLTALAKTMYFPDRSWESLLAKARQGGFDAERLDAFEDWLPSGRVDQKRQDALDMLARMASDDVSHHGAKKVEFTFQHTVMWEELTRTCGGADAGLTLSLLLDAVRHDPERYHAIRNRAAPRLLAQADGHVPRAEVDR
;
A
#
# COMPACT_ATOMS: atom_id res chain seq x y z
N MET A 1 -1.07 1.30 -0.54
CA MET A 1 0.27 0.67 -0.36
C MET A 1 0.49 0.19 1.08
N GLY A 2 0.25 0.98 2.14
CA GLY A 2 0.48 0.54 3.52
C GLY A 2 -0.32 -0.71 3.93
N ALA A 3 -1.59 -0.79 3.58
CA ALA A 3 -2.43 -1.97 3.87
C ALA A 3 -1.92 -3.24 3.16
N LEU A 4 -1.54 -3.14 1.88
CA LEU A 4 -0.92 -4.23 1.13
C LEU A 4 0.38 -4.68 1.80
N ARG A 5 1.25 -3.74 2.15
CA ARG A 5 2.50 -4.05 2.85
C ARG A 5 2.26 -4.69 4.22
N ALA A 6 1.23 -4.23 4.95
CA ALA A 6 0.84 -4.84 6.20
C ALA A 6 0.34 -6.28 6.01
N ALA A 7 -0.40 -6.57 4.93
CA ALA A 7 -0.86 -7.92 4.61
C ALA A 7 0.32 -8.85 4.27
N GLU A 8 1.32 -8.38 3.52
CA GLU A 8 2.53 -9.15 3.22
C GLU A 8 3.40 -9.43 4.46
N LEU A 9 3.45 -8.48 5.40
CA LEU A 9 4.35 -8.52 6.55
C LEU A 9 3.67 -8.87 7.86
N HIS A 10 2.35 -9.16 7.88
CA HIS A 10 1.66 -9.46 9.13
C HIS A 10 2.19 -10.70 9.82
N ALA A 11 2.66 -11.70 9.06
CA ALA A 11 3.30 -12.89 9.60
C ALA A 11 4.57 -12.57 10.41
N PHE A 12 5.27 -11.50 10.03
CA PHE A 12 6.48 -11.01 10.70
C PHE A 12 6.19 -10.01 11.84
N GLY A 13 4.92 -9.76 12.14
CA GLY A 13 4.52 -8.93 13.27
C GLY A 13 3.96 -7.56 12.90
N MET A 14 3.89 -7.21 11.61
CA MET A 14 3.24 -5.97 11.20
C MET A 14 1.74 -6.04 11.50
N ILE A 15 1.22 -5.00 12.15
CA ILE A 15 -0.19 -4.89 12.50
C ILE A 15 -0.89 -4.10 11.40
N GLY A 16 -1.83 -4.75 10.72
CA GLY A 16 -2.71 -4.10 9.78
C GLY A 16 -4.02 -3.66 10.42
N VAL A 17 -4.64 -2.64 9.85
CA VAL A 17 -5.92 -2.09 10.31
C VAL A 17 -6.78 -1.76 9.11
N GLY A 18 -8.08 -2.02 9.22
CA GLY A 18 -9.07 -1.61 8.25
C GLY A 18 -9.43 -2.68 7.22
N TRP A 19 -10.49 -2.40 6.48
CA TRP A 19 -11.07 -3.33 5.51
C TRP A 19 -10.10 -3.69 4.38
N ILE A 20 -9.32 -2.70 3.90
CA ILE A 20 -8.35 -2.92 2.80
C ILE A 20 -7.26 -3.92 3.23
N PHE A 21 -6.77 -3.79 4.48
CA PHE A 21 -5.80 -4.75 5.01
C PHE A 21 -6.36 -6.17 5.08
N GLU A 22 -7.57 -6.33 5.64
CA GLU A 22 -8.18 -7.66 5.76
C GLU A 22 -8.46 -8.26 4.37
N ALA A 23 -8.91 -7.45 3.41
CA ALA A 23 -9.18 -7.91 2.06
C ALA A 23 -7.91 -8.40 1.32
N PHE A 24 -6.76 -7.75 1.51
CA PHE A 24 -5.48 -8.25 0.99
C PHE A 24 -5.01 -9.50 1.74
N LYS A 25 -5.11 -9.51 3.05
CA LYS A 25 -4.70 -10.65 3.89
C LYS A 25 -5.48 -11.92 3.56
N ASP A 26 -6.77 -11.79 3.29
CA ASP A 26 -7.68 -12.90 2.98
C ASP A 26 -7.65 -13.29 1.49
N GLY A 27 -6.84 -12.61 0.66
CA GLY A 27 -6.72 -12.88 -0.79
C GLY A 27 -7.91 -12.41 -1.62
N ASN A 28 -8.79 -11.55 -1.06
CA ASN A 28 -9.90 -10.94 -1.80
C ASN A 28 -9.41 -9.79 -2.70
N LEU A 29 -8.26 -9.21 -2.40
CA LEU A 29 -7.53 -8.24 -3.21
C LEU A 29 -6.10 -8.74 -3.38
N GLU A 30 -5.56 -8.64 -4.60
CA GLU A 30 -4.21 -9.14 -4.92
C GLU A 30 -3.31 -8.03 -5.47
N ASP A 31 -3.85 -7.15 -6.31
CA ASP A 31 -3.06 -6.18 -7.05
C ASP A 31 -2.88 -4.85 -6.30
N ASP A 32 -1.72 -4.24 -6.41
CA ASP A 32 -1.45 -2.89 -5.93
C ASP A 32 -2.29 -1.80 -6.63
N ASP A 33 -2.76 -2.08 -7.86
CA ASP A 33 -3.73 -1.28 -8.62
C ASP A 33 -5.03 -0.99 -7.84
N GLU A 34 -5.41 -1.86 -6.91
CA GLU A 34 -6.58 -1.67 -6.05
C GLU A 34 -6.50 -0.39 -5.21
N VAL A 35 -5.31 -0.05 -4.76
CA VAL A 35 -5.06 1.09 -3.87
C VAL A 35 -4.32 2.24 -4.56
N ALA A 36 -3.89 2.06 -5.81
CA ALA A 36 -3.21 3.09 -6.57
C ALA A 36 -4.16 4.24 -6.93
N LEU A 37 -3.64 5.45 -6.85
CA LEU A 37 -4.32 6.65 -7.34
C LEU A 37 -3.29 7.67 -7.81
N ARG A 38 -3.69 8.54 -8.72
CA ARG A 38 -2.95 9.73 -9.10
C ARG A 38 -3.34 10.88 -8.16
N HIS A 39 -2.39 11.60 -7.66
CA HIS A 39 -2.62 12.81 -6.86
C HIS A 39 -1.90 14.02 -7.46
N GLY A 40 -2.38 15.20 -7.14
CA GLY A 40 -1.73 16.46 -7.46
C GLY A 40 -0.43 16.64 -6.66
N PRO A 41 0.39 17.63 -7.04
CA PRO A 41 1.61 17.96 -6.32
C PRO A 41 1.31 18.62 -4.97
N GLN A 42 2.36 18.86 -4.19
CA GLN A 42 2.27 19.44 -2.85
C GLN A 42 1.56 20.79 -2.85
N GLU A 43 1.80 21.62 -3.86
CA GLU A 43 1.21 22.95 -4.02
C GLU A 43 -0.33 22.90 -4.14
N MET A 44 -0.86 21.76 -4.58
CA MET A 44 -2.30 21.48 -4.64
C MET A 44 -2.83 20.71 -3.42
N GLY A 45 -2.02 20.52 -2.38
CA GLY A 45 -2.41 19.75 -1.20
C GLY A 45 -2.61 18.26 -1.45
N TYR A 46 -1.92 17.69 -2.46
CA TYR A 46 -2.03 16.26 -2.83
C TYR A 46 -3.46 15.81 -3.16
N VAL A 47 -4.28 16.69 -3.70
CA VAL A 47 -5.67 16.35 -4.08
C VAL A 47 -5.70 15.11 -4.96
N ALA A 48 -6.65 14.20 -4.71
CA ALA A 48 -6.84 13.01 -5.52
C ALA A 48 -7.32 13.41 -6.93
N LEU A 49 -6.60 12.98 -7.96
CA LEU A 49 -6.90 13.21 -9.37
C LEU A 49 -7.48 11.97 -10.06
N SER A 50 -7.49 10.84 -9.39
CA SER A 50 -8.18 9.61 -9.83
C SER A 50 -8.80 8.91 -8.64
N GLU A 51 -9.66 7.92 -8.91
CA GLU A 51 -10.36 7.13 -7.88
C GLU A 51 -9.65 5.79 -7.69
N PRO A 52 -9.25 5.40 -6.46
CA PRO A 52 -8.71 4.08 -6.22
C PRO A 52 -9.79 3.00 -6.37
N MET A 53 -9.40 1.85 -6.90
CA MET A 53 -10.34 0.76 -7.18
C MET A 53 -11.11 0.29 -5.94
N VAL A 54 -10.45 0.22 -4.78
CA VAL A 54 -11.10 -0.16 -3.50
C VAL A 54 -12.27 0.75 -3.14
N ASN A 55 -12.17 2.06 -3.38
CA ASN A 55 -13.27 2.99 -3.14
C ASN A 55 -14.44 2.72 -4.09
N MET A 56 -14.13 2.44 -5.36
CA MET A 56 -15.16 2.09 -6.36
C MET A 56 -15.86 0.79 -6.00
N ARG A 57 -15.12 -0.26 -5.62
CA ARG A 57 -15.70 -1.55 -5.20
C ARG A 57 -16.70 -1.36 -4.06
N VAL A 58 -16.28 -0.74 -2.97
CA VAL A 58 -17.14 -0.56 -1.79
C VAL A 58 -18.33 0.32 -2.10
N THR A 59 -18.17 1.35 -2.94
CA THR A 59 -19.27 2.22 -3.35
C THR A 59 -20.30 1.46 -4.22
N LEU A 60 -19.84 0.69 -5.20
CA LEU A 60 -20.71 -0.10 -6.08
C LEU A 60 -21.42 -1.23 -5.31
N GLU A 61 -20.71 -1.90 -4.41
CA GLU A 61 -21.31 -2.89 -3.51
C GLU A 61 -22.41 -2.26 -2.64
N ARG A 62 -22.15 -1.09 -2.08
CA ARG A 62 -23.12 -0.32 -1.29
C ARG A 62 -24.34 0.09 -2.14
N ALA A 63 -24.13 0.51 -3.38
CA ALA A 63 -25.22 0.85 -4.30
C ALA A 63 -26.11 -0.37 -4.59
N GLY A 64 -25.50 -1.53 -4.82
CA GLY A 64 -26.21 -2.80 -4.98
C GLY A 64 -26.98 -3.23 -3.73
N ALA A 65 -26.36 -3.09 -2.54
CA ALA A 65 -27.00 -3.40 -1.25
C ALA A 65 -28.18 -2.47 -0.92
N ARG A 66 -28.13 -1.22 -1.40
CA ARG A 66 -29.19 -0.23 -1.24
C ARG A 66 -30.29 -0.28 -2.31
N GLY A 67 -30.12 -1.14 -3.31
CA GLY A 67 -31.08 -1.24 -4.42
C GLY A 67 -31.04 -0.07 -5.41
N VAL A 68 -30.02 0.78 -5.35
CA VAL A 68 -29.78 1.86 -6.33
C VAL A 68 -29.37 1.25 -7.67
N LEU A 69 -28.52 0.20 -7.62
CA LEU A 69 -28.16 -0.64 -8.74
C LEU A 69 -28.62 -2.08 -8.49
N ASP A 70 -28.94 -2.81 -9.53
CA ASP A 70 -29.03 -4.25 -9.44
C ASP A 70 -27.63 -4.84 -9.17
N LYS A 71 -27.56 -5.92 -8.38
CA LYS A 71 -26.28 -6.54 -8.00
C LYS A 71 -25.45 -6.96 -9.22
N ALA A 72 -26.09 -7.40 -10.29
CA ALA A 72 -25.42 -7.75 -11.54
C ALA A 72 -24.76 -6.51 -12.16
N ILE A 73 -25.50 -5.41 -12.29
CA ILE A 73 -24.99 -4.15 -12.83
C ILE A 73 -23.84 -3.62 -11.96
N ALA A 74 -23.95 -3.68 -10.64
CA ALA A 74 -22.87 -3.27 -9.72
C ALA A 74 -21.60 -4.12 -9.93
N SER A 75 -21.75 -5.44 -10.12
CA SER A 75 -20.64 -6.35 -10.42
C SER A 75 -20.00 -6.02 -11.78
N ASP A 76 -20.81 -5.81 -12.81
CA ASP A 76 -20.32 -5.50 -14.16
C ASP A 76 -19.59 -4.14 -14.20
N LEU A 77 -20.13 -3.12 -13.50
CA LEU A 77 -19.44 -1.83 -13.34
C LEU A 77 -18.13 -1.96 -12.57
N THR A 78 -18.05 -2.85 -11.59
CA THR A 78 -16.82 -3.14 -10.86
C THR A 78 -15.79 -3.79 -11.79
N ALA A 79 -16.20 -4.76 -12.60
CA ALA A 79 -15.34 -5.37 -13.61
C ALA A 79 -14.86 -4.34 -14.65
N LEU A 80 -15.76 -3.48 -15.14
CA LEU A 80 -15.42 -2.41 -16.07
C LEU A 80 -14.41 -1.43 -15.45
N ALA A 81 -14.63 -0.99 -14.21
CA ALA A 81 -13.70 -0.10 -13.49
C ALA A 81 -12.30 -0.72 -13.36
N LYS A 82 -12.22 -2.03 -13.13
CA LYS A 82 -10.94 -2.76 -13.03
C LYS A 82 -10.16 -2.78 -14.34
N THR A 83 -10.82 -2.72 -15.49
CA THR A 83 -10.15 -2.61 -16.80
C THR A 83 -9.55 -1.24 -17.08
N MET A 84 -9.92 -0.23 -16.30
CA MET A 84 -9.44 1.14 -16.51
C MET A 84 -8.06 1.32 -15.91
N TYR A 85 -7.19 2.04 -16.63
CA TYR A 85 -5.88 2.43 -16.10
C TYR A 85 -6.05 3.38 -14.91
N PHE A 86 -5.41 3.09 -13.79
CA PHE A 86 -5.66 3.77 -12.52
C PHE A 86 -5.56 5.31 -12.55
N PRO A 87 -4.65 5.96 -13.35
CA PRO A 87 -4.61 7.41 -13.42
C PRO A 87 -5.83 8.06 -14.09
N ASP A 88 -6.55 7.29 -14.93
CA ASP A 88 -7.71 7.77 -15.68
C ASP A 88 -9.03 7.32 -15.05
N ARG A 89 -8.94 6.59 -13.94
CA ARG A 89 -10.10 6.04 -13.24
C ARG A 89 -10.80 7.15 -12.47
N SER A 90 -12.02 7.45 -12.86
CA SER A 90 -12.93 8.37 -12.18
C SER A 90 -14.37 7.88 -12.33
N TRP A 91 -15.28 8.38 -11.50
CA TRP A 91 -16.70 8.05 -11.63
C TRP A 91 -17.27 8.50 -12.97
N GLU A 92 -16.90 9.70 -13.40
CA GLU A 92 -17.30 10.26 -14.69
C GLU A 92 -16.84 9.36 -15.86
N SER A 93 -15.57 8.98 -15.86
CA SER A 93 -14.99 8.10 -16.89
C SER A 93 -15.64 6.72 -16.89
N LEU A 94 -15.93 6.16 -15.71
CA LEU A 94 -16.63 4.88 -15.59
C LEU A 94 -18.04 4.95 -16.17
N LEU A 95 -18.84 5.95 -15.80
CA LEU A 95 -20.20 6.13 -16.29
C LEU A 95 -20.24 6.38 -17.80
N ALA A 96 -19.31 7.19 -18.32
CA ALA A 96 -19.19 7.40 -19.75
C ALA A 96 -18.90 6.09 -20.51
N LYS A 97 -17.98 5.26 -20.02
CA LYS A 97 -17.70 3.92 -20.61
C LYS A 97 -18.87 2.96 -20.48
N ALA A 98 -19.57 2.98 -19.35
CA ALA A 98 -20.75 2.14 -19.14
C ALA A 98 -21.88 2.49 -20.11
N ARG A 99 -22.15 3.77 -20.32
CA ARG A 99 -23.12 4.25 -21.31
C ARG A 99 -22.74 3.81 -22.73
N GLN A 100 -21.47 3.93 -23.11
CA GLN A 100 -20.95 3.43 -24.39
C GLN A 100 -21.06 1.92 -24.53
N GLY A 101 -20.92 1.19 -23.42
CA GLY A 101 -21.06 -0.27 -23.35
C GLY A 101 -22.50 -0.77 -23.36
N GLY A 102 -23.51 0.13 -23.43
CA GLY A 102 -24.92 -0.25 -23.52
C GLY A 102 -25.55 -0.64 -22.18
N PHE A 103 -24.97 -0.22 -21.05
CA PHE A 103 -25.62 -0.37 -19.74
C PHE A 103 -26.92 0.44 -19.70
N ASP A 104 -27.86 -0.02 -18.87
CA ASP A 104 -29.15 0.63 -18.67
C ASP A 104 -28.99 2.08 -18.22
N ALA A 105 -29.44 3.03 -19.06
CA ALA A 105 -29.25 4.45 -18.84
C ALA A 105 -29.99 4.95 -17.59
N GLU A 106 -31.22 4.47 -17.34
CA GLU A 106 -32.02 4.88 -16.18
C GLU A 106 -31.33 4.46 -14.87
N ARG A 107 -30.73 3.25 -14.84
CA ARG A 107 -29.98 2.77 -13.69
C ARG A 107 -28.67 3.54 -13.48
N LEU A 108 -27.99 3.91 -14.54
CA LEU A 108 -26.77 4.73 -14.45
C LEU A 108 -27.09 6.14 -13.95
N ASP A 109 -28.18 6.75 -14.42
CA ASP A 109 -28.59 8.09 -14.00
C ASP A 109 -29.00 8.09 -12.52
N ALA A 110 -29.77 7.09 -12.07
CA ALA A 110 -30.10 6.93 -10.65
C ALA A 110 -28.85 6.72 -9.77
N PHE A 111 -27.86 5.99 -10.27
CA PHE A 111 -26.59 5.82 -9.56
C PHE A 111 -25.77 7.10 -9.53
N GLU A 112 -25.71 7.85 -10.63
CA GLU A 112 -25.01 9.14 -10.70
C GLU A 112 -25.61 10.16 -9.72
N ASP A 113 -26.94 10.24 -9.65
CA ASP A 113 -27.66 11.10 -8.71
C ASP A 113 -27.42 10.71 -7.24
N TRP A 114 -27.25 9.42 -6.98
CA TRP A 114 -26.99 8.90 -5.64
C TRP A 114 -25.53 9.06 -5.20
N LEU A 115 -24.56 9.07 -6.12
CA LEU A 115 -23.12 9.09 -5.84
C LEU A 115 -22.69 10.17 -4.83
N PRO A 116 -23.14 11.45 -4.90
CA PRO A 116 -22.71 12.48 -3.97
C PRO A 116 -22.98 12.13 -2.49
N SER A 117 -24.03 11.37 -2.21
CA SER A 117 -24.43 10.96 -0.87
C SER A 117 -23.99 9.54 -0.50
N GLY A 118 -23.74 8.72 -1.51
CA GLY A 118 -23.49 7.29 -1.35
C GLY A 118 -22.02 6.86 -1.46
N ARG A 119 -21.18 7.68 -2.06
CA ARG A 119 -19.76 7.41 -2.25
C ARG A 119 -19.06 7.07 -0.94
N VAL A 120 -18.19 6.06 -0.98
CA VAL A 120 -17.37 5.63 0.15
C VAL A 120 -15.90 5.90 -0.16
N ASP A 121 -15.24 6.62 0.72
CA ASP A 121 -13.77 6.74 0.71
C ASP A 121 -13.18 5.75 1.72
N GLN A 122 -13.05 4.50 1.29
CA GLN A 122 -12.55 3.41 2.12
C GLN A 122 -11.11 3.64 2.55
N LYS A 123 -10.27 4.21 1.68
CA LYS A 123 -8.89 4.52 2.04
C LYS A 123 -8.81 5.53 3.19
N ARG A 124 -9.66 6.55 3.16
CA ARG A 124 -9.73 7.55 4.23
C ARG A 124 -10.28 6.93 5.52
N GLN A 125 -11.30 6.09 5.41
CA GLN A 125 -11.89 5.42 6.57
C GLN A 125 -10.86 4.55 7.28
N ASP A 126 -10.19 3.65 6.56
CA ASP A 126 -9.15 2.79 7.12
C ASP A 126 -7.98 3.59 7.72
N ALA A 127 -7.61 4.72 7.11
CA ALA A 127 -6.58 5.60 7.66
C ALA A 127 -6.99 6.23 8.98
N LEU A 128 -8.25 6.66 9.10
CA LEU A 128 -8.79 7.20 10.36
C LEU A 128 -8.89 6.13 11.44
N ASP A 129 -9.29 4.92 11.09
CA ASP A 129 -9.35 3.79 12.02
C ASP A 129 -7.96 3.41 12.52
N MET A 130 -6.95 3.43 11.63
CA MET A 130 -5.55 3.23 12.01
C MET A 130 -5.07 4.30 12.99
N LEU A 131 -5.34 5.58 12.72
CA LEU A 131 -4.97 6.69 13.61
C LEU A 131 -5.68 6.60 14.95
N ALA A 132 -6.97 6.27 14.97
CA ALA A 132 -7.74 6.06 16.19
C ALA A 132 -7.16 4.92 17.03
N ARG A 133 -6.78 3.81 16.40
CA ARG A 133 -6.11 2.71 17.07
C ARG A 133 -4.76 3.11 17.63
N MET A 134 -3.93 3.81 16.85
CA MET A 134 -2.63 4.29 17.32
C MET A 134 -2.76 5.26 18.50
N ALA A 135 -3.83 6.05 18.56
CA ALA A 135 -4.10 6.95 19.68
C ALA A 135 -4.61 6.25 20.94
N SER A 136 -5.27 5.09 20.78
CA SER A 136 -5.83 4.30 21.90
C SER A 136 -4.86 3.25 22.44
N ASP A 137 -3.95 2.75 21.60
CA ASP A 137 -3.01 1.69 21.98
C ASP A 137 -1.74 2.31 22.60
N ASP A 138 -1.37 1.79 23.76
CA ASP A 138 -0.03 2.03 24.28
C ASP A 138 0.97 1.14 23.51
N VAL A 139 1.52 1.68 22.44
CA VAL A 139 2.44 0.98 21.53
C VAL A 139 3.66 0.42 22.26
N SER A 140 3.99 0.96 23.44
CA SER A 140 5.14 0.53 24.26
C SER A 140 4.92 -0.86 24.90
N HIS A 141 3.67 -1.31 25.00
CA HIS A 141 3.31 -2.59 25.63
C HIS A 141 3.12 -3.76 24.63
N HIS A 142 3.25 -3.52 23.33
CA HIS A 142 3.23 -4.61 22.36
C HIS A 142 4.56 -5.36 22.39
N GLY A 143 4.58 -6.52 23.06
CA GLY A 143 5.71 -7.45 22.99
C GLY A 143 5.96 -7.94 21.56
N ALA A 144 7.17 -8.46 21.31
CA ALA A 144 7.48 -9.07 20.02
C ALA A 144 6.45 -10.17 19.67
N LYS A 145 5.91 -10.13 18.45
CA LYS A 145 4.99 -11.17 17.98
C LYS A 145 5.72 -12.51 17.92
N LYS A 146 5.08 -13.55 18.46
CA LYS A 146 5.56 -14.93 18.27
C LYS A 146 5.35 -15.29 16.79
N VAL A 147 6.44 -15.59 16.11
CA VAL A 147 6.42 -15.99 14.69
C VAL A 147 6.20 -17.51 14.64
N GLU A 148 5.13 -17.93 13.98
CA GLU A 148 4.73 -19.34 13.87
C GLU A 148 4.87 -19.86 12.43
N PHE A 149 5.94 -19.50 11.75
CA PHE A 149 6.24 -20.05 10.43
C PHE A 149 7.67 -20.55 10.39
N THR A 150 7.92 -21.53 9.52
CA THR A 150 9.28 -22.01 9.21
C THR A 150 9.83 -21.18 8.08
N PHE A 151 10.92 -20.47 8.34
CA PHE A 151 11.64 -19.73 7.29
C PHE A 151 12.23 -20.72 6.29
N GLN A 152 11.87 -20.60 5.01
CA GLN A 152 12.47 -21.40 3.95
C GLN A 152 13.68 -20.67 3.38
N HIS A 153 14.85 -21.24 3.56
CA HIS A 153 16.07 -20.76 2.94
C HIS A 153 16.01 -20.96 1.43
N THR A 154 16.04 -19.85 0.69
CA THR A 154 16.15 -19.89 -0.76
C THR A 154 17.58 -19.59 -1.19
N VAL A 155 17.96 -19.99 -2.41
CA VAL A 155 19.28 -19.68 -2.99
C VAL A 155 19.55 -18.17 -2.99
N MET A 156 18.51 -17.36 -3.24
CA MET A 156 18.64 -15.89 -3.16
C MET A 156 18.91 -15.40 -1.74
N TRP A 157 18.28 -16.03 -0.73
CA TRP A 157 18.55 -15.69 0.67
C TRP A 157 19.98 -16.07 1.08
N GLU A 158 20.44 -17.24 0.70
CA GLU A 158 21.82 -17.70 0.97
C GLU A 158 22.84 -16.76 0.31
N GLU A 159 22.59 -16.36 -0.94
CA GLU A 159 23.46 -15.40 -1.64
C GLU A 159 23.45 -14.03 -0.96
N LEU A 160 22.28 -13.54 -0.55
CA LEU A 160 22.16 -12.29 0.18
C LEU A 160 22.91 -12.34 1.52
N THR A 161 22.75 -13.40 2.30
CA THR A 161 23.45 -13.54 3.59
C THR A 161 24.94 -13.72 3.43
N ARG A 162 25.38 -14.38 2.36
CA ARG A 162 26.79 -14.53 2.03
C ARG A 162 27.45 -13.21 1.63
N THR A 163 26.77 -12.40 0.83
CA THR A 163 27.24 -11.06 0.43
C THR A 163 27.20 -10.07 1.59
N CYS A 164 26.31 -10.30 2.57
CA CYS A 164 26.18 -9.47 3.75
C CYS A 164 27.13 -9.83 4.90
N GLY A 165 28.03 -10.81 4.74
CA GLY A 165 29.18 -11.00 5.66
C GLY A 165 28.97 -11.86 6.90
N GLY A 166 28.25 -12.97 6.81
CA GLY A 166 28.32 -14.05 7.81
C GLY A 166 27.36 -13.93 9.01
N ALA A 167 27.46 -14.89 9.92
CA ALA A 167 26.50 -15.18 10.98
C ALA A 167 26.21 -14.06 12.02
N ASP A 168 27.02 -13.02 12.03
CA ASP A 168 26.79 -11.77 12.75
C ASP A 168 26.29 -10.65 11.81
N ALA A 169 25.63 -11.04 10.74
CA ALA A 169 25.09 -10.12 9.75
C ALA A 169 24.13 -9.13 10.39
N GLY A 170 24.68 -8.17 11.07
CA GLY A 170 24.07 -6.87 11.11
C GLY A 170 23.76 -6.50 9.65
N LEU A 171 22.54 -6.07 9.41
CA LEU A 171 22.10 -5.49 8.14
C LEU A 171 23.30 -4.79 7.47
N THR A 172 23.61 -5.10 6.22
CA THR A 172 24.66 -4.34 5.52
C THR A 172 24.38 -2.87 5.63
N LEU A 173 25.41 -2.04 5.57
CA LEU A 173 25.24 -0.59 5.55
C LEU A 173 24.20 -0.17 4.50
N SER A 174 24.21 -0.79 3.33
CA SER A 174 23.25 -0.53 2.25
C SER A 174 21.80 -0.80 2.70
N LEU A 175 21.52 -1.96 3.29
CA LEU A 175 20.18 -2.28 3.79
C LEU A 175 19.73 -1.39 4.94
N LEU A 176 20.67 -1.03 5.84
CA LEU A 176 20.38 -0.07 6.92
C LEU A 176 20.11 1.32 6.37
N LEU A 177 20.89 1.76 5.37
CA LEU A 177 20.71 3.04 4.72
C LEU A 177 19.42 3.08 3.91
N ASP A 178 19.04 1.99 3.25
CA ASP A 178 17.75 1.89 2.56
C ASP A 178 16.57 1.94 3.54
N ALA A 179 16.69 1.29 4.69
CA ALA A 179 15.66 1.31 5.72
C ALA A 179 15.41 2.71 6.33
N VAL A 180 16.42 3.58 6.33
CA VAL A 180 16.33 4.95 6.88
C VAL A 180 16.38 6.04 5.81
N ARG A 181 16.30 5.67 4.54
CA ARG A 181 16.42 6.57 3.39
C ARG A 181 15.38 7.69 3.36
N HIS A 182 14.25 7.49 4.02
CA HIS A 182 13.18 8.47 4.12
C HIS A 182 13.38 9.51 5.23
N ASP A 183 14.43 9.35 6.07
CA ASP A 183 14.83 10.31 7.09
C ASP A 183 16.28 10.74 6.83
N PRO A 184 16.48 11.88 6.14
CA PRO A 184 17.81 12.33 5.73
C PRO A 184 18.78 12.54 6.91
N GLU A 185 18.30 13.05 8.04
CA GLU A 185 19.14 13.30 9.21
C GLU A 185 19.60 11.98 9.84
N ARG A 186 18.68 11.05 10.00
CA ARG A 186 18.96 9.71 10.52
C ARG A 186 19.82 8.91 9.55
N TYR A 187 19.57 9.03 8.25
CA TYR A 187 20.42 8.43 7.21
C TYR A 187 21.86 8.89 7.32
N HIS A 188 22.11 10.19 7.38
CA HIS A 188 23.46 10.74 7.51
C HIS A 188 24.13 10.35 8.84
N ALA A 189 23.40 10.33 9.94
CA ALA A 189 23.92 9.92 11.24
C ALA A 189 24.36 8.45 11.23
N ILE A 190 23.56 7.53 10.67
CA ILE A 190 23.88 6.11 10.56
C ILE A 190 25.04 5.89 9.59
N ARG A 191 24.99 6.52 8.41
CA ARG A 191 26.06 6.44 7.42
C ARG A 191 27.41 6.85 8.02
N ASN A 192 27.48 8.00 8.66
CA ASN A 192 28.72 8.53 9.24
C ASN A 192 29.25 7.68 10.41
N ARG A 193 28.37 6.97 11.09
CA ARG A 193 28.73 6.08 12.20
C ARG A 193 29.19 4.69 11.74
N ALA A 194 28.60 4.18 10.66
CA ALA A 194 28.87 2.84 10.15
C ALA A 194 30.01 2.81 9.11
N ALA A 195 30.16 3.84 8.30
CA ALA A 195 31.16 3.90 7.24
C ALA A 195 32.60 3.67 7.75
N PRO A 196 33.07 4.29 8.86
CA PRO A 196 34.43 4.04 9.36
C PRO A 196 34.68 2.61 9.79
N ARG A 197 33.65 1.92 10.32
CA ARG A 197 33.76 0.51 10.75
C ARG A 197 33.84 -0.44 9.56
N LEU A 198 33.06 -0.19 8.52
CA LEU A 198 33.07 -1.00 7.29
C LEU A 198 34.35 -0.80 6.48
N LEU A 199 34.88 0.43 6.43
CA LEU A 199 36.15 0.71 5.79
C LEU A 199 37.31 0.02 6.52
N ALA A 200 37.25 -0.06 7.85
CA ALA A 200 38.26 -0.78 8.65
C ALA A 200 38.16 -2.30 8.45
N GLN A 201 36.98 -2.86 8.20
CA GLN A 201 36.77 -4.29 7.93
C GLN A 201 37.15 -4.69 6.49
N ALA A 202 37.04 -3.77 5.54
CA ALA A 202 37.36 -3.99 4.13
C ALA A 202 38.86 -3.80 3.80
N ASP A 203 39.77 -3.82 4.80
CA ASP A 203 41.24 -3.65 4.65
C ASP A 203 41.61 -2.39 3.84
N GLY A 204 40.80 -1.34 3.91
CA GLY A 204 41.09 -0.07 3.27
C GLY A 204 40.96 -0.04 1.75
N HIS A 205 40.33 -1.04 1.13
CA HIS A 205 40.25 -1.14 -0.34
C HIS A 205 38.96 -0.56 -0.96
N VAL A 206 38.04 0.06 -0.15
CA VAL A 206 36.86 0.77 -0.69
C VAL A 206 37.26 2.21 -0.99
N PRO A 207 37.20 2.68 -2.24
CA PRO A 207 37.51 4.06 -2.59
C PRO A 207 36.60 5.02 -1.82
N ARG A 208 37.20 6.06 -1.24
CA ARG A 208 36.46 7.11 -0.51
C ARG A 208 35.29 7.71 -1.29
N ALA A 209 35.36 7.65 -2.62
CA ALA A 209 34.34 8.16 -3.54
C ALA A 209 33.02 7.35 -3.56
N GLU A 210 33.02 6.06 -3.10
CA GLU A 210 31.81 5.23 -3.05
C GLU A 210 31.03 5.39 -1.72
N VAL A 211 31.65 5.96 -0.70
CA VAL A 211 31.04 6.18 0.61
C VAL A 211 30.26 7.51 0.66
N ASP A 212 30.62 8.44 -0.25
CA ASP A 212 30.04 9.78 -0.33
C ASP A 212 28.93 9.92 -1.41
N ARG A 213 28.53 8.82 -2.04
CA ARG A 213 27.40 8.73 -2.95
C ARG A 213 26.29 7.93 -2.30
#